data_3bf7558667326c68e22330c93001b98f
#
_entry.id   3bf7558667326c68e22330c93001b98f
#
_cell.length_a   1.000
_cell.length_b   1.000
_cell.length_c   1.000
_cell.angle_alpha   90.00
_cell.angle_beta   90.00
_cell.angle_gamma   90.00
#
_symmetry.space_group_name_H-M   'P 1'
#
loop_
_entity.id
_entity.type
_entity.pdbx_description
1 polymer ?
#
loop_
_entity_poly.entity_id
_entity_poly.type
_entity_poly.pdbx_seq_one_letter_code
_entity_poly.pdbx_strand_id
1 'polypeptide(L)'
;MIDTQLLDQWAARAGLAPQCRPEAQMAWGDFEVAFGIREKGDCFEVISVNRGHWVVDGATSSRDSAVAMLLARFGQLWRSFDGLHDPFPAGPAAGSRVSPVAEGHLAQVNGEQGVFRREEDARVFTHVADRPHDDIAALMTTL
;
A
#
# COMPACT_ATOMS: atom_id res chain seq x y z
N MET A 1 -11.47 8.47 -8.87
CA MET A 1 -10.37 9.47 -8.95
C MET A 1 -9.27 9.08 -7.98
N ILE A 2 -8.02 9.16 -8.42
CA ILE A 2 -6.89 8.86 -7.55
C ILE A 2 -6.57 10.09 -6.73
N ASP A 3 -6.37 9.89 -5.42
CA ASP A 3 -6.01 10.97 -4.52
C ASP A 3 -4.49 11.15 -4.49
N THR A 4 -3.93 11.69 -5.58
CA THR A 4 -2.48 11.87 -5.71
C THR A 4 -1.95 12.93 -4.75
N GLN A 5 -2.77 13.92 -4.40
CA GLN A 5 -2.36 14.95 -3.45
C GLN A 5 -2.07 14.34 -2.07
N LEU A 6 -2.94 13.45 -1.62
CA LEU A 6 -2.76 12.79 -0.34
C LEU A 6 -1.53 11.87 -0.37
N LEU A 7 -1.32 11.15 -1.47
CA LEU A 7 -0.13 10.34 -1.66
C LEU A 7 1.14 11.20 -1.64
N ASP A 8 1.13 12.35 -2.31
CA ASP A 8 2.27 13.27 -2.30
C ASP A 8 2.61 13.73 -0.89
N GLN A 9 1.59 14.08 -0.11
CA GLN A 9 1.78 14.54 1.27
C GLN A 9 2.39 13.45 2.14
N TRP A 10 1.87 12.24 2.08
CA TRP A 10 2.35 11.15 2.92
C TRP A 10 3.70 10.62 2.47
N ALA A 11 3.95 10.59 1.16
CA ALA A 11 5.27 10.25 0.64
C ALA A 11 6.32 11.25 1.16
N ALA A 12 6.00 12.54 1.14
CA ALA A 12 6.92 13.57 1.64
C ALA A 12 7.24 13.37 3.12
N ARG A 13 6.26 13.00 3.94
CA ARG A 13 6.50 12.68 5.35
C ARG A 13 7.46 11.52 5.51
N ALA A 14 7.41 10.55 4.61
CA ALA A 14 8.29 9.39 4.62
C ALA A 14 9.66 9.67 3.95
N GLY A 15 9.90 10.91 3.53
CA GLY A 15 11.16 11.27 2.88
C GLY A 15 11.22 10.94 1.40
N LEU A 16 10.07 10.73 0.76
CA LEU A 16 9.98 10.32 -0.62
C LEU A 16 9.37 11.42 -1.48
N ALA A 17 9.72 11.46 -2.76
CA ALA A 17 9.22 12.45 -3.70
C ALA A 17 8.64 11.78 -4.94
N PRO A 18 7.71 12.45 -5.65
CA PRO A 18 7.20 11.91 -6.91
C PRO A 18 8.33 11.63 -7.90
N GLN A 19 8.23 10.52 -8.62
CA GLN A 19 9.21 10.11 -9.62
C GLN A 19 8.51 9.70 -10.90
N CYS A 20 9.17 9.95 -12.04
CA CYS A 20 8.76 9.40 -13.33
C CYS A 20 9.55 8.13 -13.58
N ARG A 21 8.85 7.01 -13.64
CA ARG A 21 9.46 5.70 -13.86
C ARG A 21 8.70 4.97 -14.98
N PRO A 22 9.40 4.37 -15.96
CA PRO A 22 8.70 3.64 -17.02
C PRO A 22 7.96 2.40 -16.52
N GLU A 23 8.37 1.84 -15.36
CA GLU A 23 7.76 0.64 -14.80
C GLU A 23 6.42 0.90 -14.12
N ALA A 24 6.05 2.16 -13.85
CA ALA A 24 4.85 2.47 -13.07
C ALA A 24 4.12 3.68 -13.64
N GLN A 25 2.78 3.70 -13.54
CA GLN A 25 2.00 4.88 -13.86
C GLN A 25 2.21 5.98 -12.84
N MET A 26 2.44 5.62 -11.58
CA MET A 26 2.72 6.54 -10.49
C MET A 26 3.80 5.94 -9.62
N ALA A 27 4.76 6.77 -9.19
CA ALA A 27 5.82 6.32 -8.30
C ALA A 27 6.29 7.45 -7.39
N TRP A 28 6.73 7.06 -6.21
CA TRP A 28 7.36 7.95 -5.21
C TRP A 28 8.57 7.24 -4.66
N GLY A 29 9.65 7.98 -4.49
CA GLY A 29 10.85 7.36 -3.97
C GLY A 29 11.99 8.32 -3.73
N ASP A 30 13.14 7.75 -3.39
CA ASP A 30 14.42 8.43 -3.34
C ASP A 30 15.40 7.71 -4.28
N PHE A 31 16.70 7.90 -4.10
CA PHE A 31 17.68 7.26 -5.00
C PHE A 31 17.86 5.76 -4.73
N GLU A 32 17.44 5.27 -3.57
CA GLU A 32 17.59 3.85 -3.19
C GLU A 32 16.30 3.06 -3.32
N VAL A 33 15.18 3.63 -2.89
CA VAL A 33 13.90 2.93 -2.83
C VAL A 33 12.83 3.73 -3.55
N ALA A 34 11.85 3.02 -4.09
CA ALA A 34 10.66 3.64 -4.67
C ALA A 34 9.47 2.70 -4.51
N PHE A 35 8.29 3.29 -4.54
CA PHE A 35 7.02 2.58 -4.46
C PHE A 35 6.11 3.11 -5.55
N GLY A 36 5.34 2.25 -6.17
CA GLY A 36 4.48 2.69 -7.26
C GLY A 36 3.27 1.80 -7.49
N ILE A 37 2.44 2.23 -8.43
CA ILE A 37 1.27 1.49 -8.90
C ILE A 37 1.44 1.28 -10.40
N ARG A 38 1.20 0.04 -10.82
CA ARG A 38 1.23 -0.34 -12.22
C ARG A 38 -0.07 -1.04 -12.58
N GLU A 39 -0.78 -0.50 -13.56
CA GLU A 39 -1.97 -1.15 -14.09
C GLU A 39 -1.54 -2.30 -14.99
N LYS A 40 -2.09 -3.49 -14.76
CA LYS A 40 -1.76 -4.67 -15.55
C LYS A 40 -3.02 -5.52 -15.74
N GLY A 41 -3.59 -5.50 -16.96
CA GLY A 41 -4.86 -6.15 -17.22
C GLY A 41 -5.95 -5.57 -16.34
N ASP A 42 -6.65 -6.43 -15.60
CA ASP A 42 -7.73 -6.02 -14.72
C ASP A 42 -7.26 -5.72 -13.30
N CYS A 43 -5.96 -5.79 -13.05
CA CYS A 43 -5.39 -5.62 -11.73
C CYS A 43 -4.54 -4.37 -11.63
N PHE A 44 -4.35 -3.91 -10.40
CA PHE A 44 -3.45 -2.80 -10.07
C PHE A 44 -2.36 -3.33 -9.16
N GLU A 45 -1.15 -3.41 -9.70
CA GLU A 45 -0.02 -3.93 -8.93
C GLU A 45 0.59 -2.84 -8.08
N VAL A 46 0.86 -3.19 -6.83
CA VAL A 46 1.66 -2.37 -5.92
C VAL A 46 3.09 -2.89 -6.03
N ILE A 47 3.99 -2.03 -6.48
CA ILE A 47 5.37 -2.41 -6.75
C ILE A 47 6.31 -1.59 -5.91
N SER A 48 7.47 -2.18 -5.62
CA SER A 48 8.53 -1.48 -4.92
C SER A 48 9.87 -1.77 -5.59
N VAL A 49 10.81 -0.86 -5.42
CA VAL A 49 12.18 -1.05 -5.90
C VAL A 49 13.14 -0.81 -4.76
N ASN A 50 14.15 -1.66 -4.68
CA ASN A 50 15.25 -1.50 -3.75
C ASN A 50 16.53 -1.82 -4.51
N ARG A 51 17.43 -0.84 -4.58
CA ARG A 51 18.73 -0.97 -5.27
C ARG A 51 18.55 -1.44 -6.72
N GLY A 52 17.59 -0.88 -7.43
CA GLY A 52 17.37 -1.15 -8.85
C GLY A 52 16.56 -2.41 -9.16
N HIS A 53 16.11 -3.16 -8.16
CA HIS A 53 15.30 -4.36 -8.36
C HIS A 53 13.83 -4.07 -8.07
N TRP A 54 12.99 -4.23 -9.09
CA TRP A 54 11.55 -4.11 -8.96
C TRP A 54 10.93 -5.40 -8.49
N VAL A 55 10.03 -5.29 -7.51
CA VAL A 55 9.29 -6.42 -6.95
C VAL A 55 7.82 -6.07 -6.97
N VAL A 56 6.97 -7.02 -7.36
CA VAL A 56 5.53 -6.89 -7.20
C VAL A 56 5.19 -7.33 -5.78
N ASP A 57 4.79 -6.38 -4.93
CA ASP A 57 4.42 -6.66 -3.55
C ASP A 57 3.02 -7.24 -3.48
N GLY A 58 2.14 -6.84 -4.38
CA GLY A 58 0.79 -7.36 -4.45
C GLY A 58 0.05 -6.84 -5.67
N ALA A 59 -1.11 -7.43 -5.91
CA ALA A 59 -2.01 -7.03 -6.98
C ALA A 59 -3.41 -6.88 -6.40
N THR A 60 -4.06 -5.76 -6.65
CA THR A 60 -5.38 -5.46 -6.08
C THR A 60 -6.44 -5.35 -7.16
N SER A 61 -7.70 -5.52 -6.76
CA SER A 61 -8.84 -5.49 -7.68
C SER A 61 -9.24 -4.09 -8.13
N SER A 62 -8.80 -3.04 -7.43
CA SER A 62 -9.15 -1.67 -7.76
C SER A 62 -7.97 -0.74 -7.58
N ARG A 63 -8.03 0.38 -8.33
CA ARG A 63 -7.03 1.44 -8.17
C ARG A 63 -7.10 2.05 -6.78
N ASP A 64 -8.30 2.25 -6.24
CA ASP A 64 -8.47 2.83 -4.91
C ASP A 64 -7.84 1.97 -3.84
N SER A 65 -7.96 0.65 -3.93
CA SER A 65 -7.33 -0.24 -2.96
C SER A 65 -5.82 -0.26 -3.09
N ALA A 66 -5.28 -0.10 -4.30
CA ALA A 66 -3.83 0.05 -4.50
C ALA A 66 -3.32 1.36 -3.87
N VAL A 67 -4.05 2.47 -4.06
CA VAL A 67 -3.73 3.75 -3.41
C VAL A 67 -3.76 3.61 -1.89
N ALA A 68 -4.78 2.91 -1.37
CA ALA A 68 -4.90 2.66 0.07
C ALA A 68 -3.66 1.94 0.61
N MET A 69 -3.14 0.96 -0.13
CA MET A 69 -1.94 0.24 0.27
C MET A 69 -0.69 1.14 0.28
N LEU A 70 -0.57 2.04 -0.71
CA LEU A 70 0.55 2.99 -0.71
C LEU A 70 0.46 3.98 0.45
N LEU A 71 -0.74 4.51 0.73
CA LEU A 71 -0.93 5.39 1.89
C LEU A 71 -0.53 4.69 3.18
N ALA A 72 -0.94 3.43 3.33
CA ALA A 72 -0.55 2.64 4.50
C ALA A 72 0.97 2.47 4.57
N ARG A 73 1.61 2.17 3.45
CA ARG A 73 3.06 1.99 3.40
C ARG A 73 3.81 3.27 3.78
N PHE A 74 3.40 4.41 3.20
CA PHE A 74 4.03 5.69 3.52
C PHE A 74 3.81 6.07 4.98
N GLY A 75 2.60 5.84 5.49
CA GLY A 75 2.30 6.09 6.89
C GLY A 75 3.13 5.22 7.84
N GLN A 76 3.26 3.94 7.52
CA GLN A 76 4.08 3.01 8.32
C GLN A 76 5.56 3.43 8.32
N LEU A 77 6.09 3.85 7.17
CA LEU A 77 7.47 4.34 7.09
C LEU A 77 7.68 5.58 7.96
N TRP A 78 6.77 6.56 7.85
CA TRP A 78 6.86 7.77 8.67
C TRP A 78 6.79 7.45 10.15
N ARG A 79 5.85 6.59 10.56
CA ARG A 79 5.69 6.19 11.96
C ARG A 79 6.94 5.49 12.46
N SER A 80 7.53 4.62 11.65
CA SER A 80 8.76 3.93 12.00
C SER A 80 9.91 4.91 12.26
N PHE A 81 10.06 5.92 11.41
CA PHE A 81 11.11 6.94 11.58
C PHE A 81 10.91 7.77 12.85
N ASP A 82 9.65 8.01 13.23
CA ASP A 82 9.32 8.80 14.43
C ASP A 82 9.19 7.94 15.69
N GLY A 83 9.49 6.65 15.61
CA GLY A 83 9.41 5.73 16.75
C GLY A 83 7.99 5.44 17.21
N LEU A 84 7.00 5.66 16.36
CA LEU A 84 5.60 5.37 16.67
C LEU A 84 5.27 3.91 16.33
N HIS A 85 4.28 3.36 17.04
CA HIS A 85 3.83 2.00 16.78
C HIS A 85 3.10 1.88 15.44
N ASP A 86 3.11 0.67 14.86
CA ASP A 86 2.25 0.32 13.74
C ASP A 86 0.79 0.47 14.19
N PRO A 87 -0.04 1.26 13.49
CA PRO A 87 -1.42 1.48 13.93
C PRO A 87 -2.36 0.32 13.59
N PHE A 88 -1.92 -0.65 12.79
CA PHE A 88 -2.77 -1.76 12.38
C PHE A 88 -2.74 -2.90 13.38
N PRO A 89 -3.90 -3.49 13.70
CA PRO A 89 -3.96 -4.66 14.58
C PRO A 89 -3.17 -5.86 14.02
N ALA A 90 -2.80 -6.77 14.89
CA ALA A 90 -2.02 -7.95 14.52
C ALA A 90 -2.79 -8.92 13.62
N GLY A 91 -4.13 -8.96 13.73
CA GLY A 91 -4.96 -9.85 12.92
C GLY A 91 -5.66 -9.14 11.78
N PRO A 92 -6.35 -9.88 10.91
CA PRO A 92 -7.16 -9.28 9.86
C PRO A 92 -8.37 -8.54 10.43
N ALA A 93 -8.94 -7.61 9.65
CA ALA A 93 -10.12 -6.86 10.05
C ALA A 93 -11.32 -7.77 10.22
N ALA A 94 -12.25 -7.37 11.09
CA ALA A 94 -13.49 -8.13 11.30
C ALA A 94 -14.26 -8.25 9.97
N GLY A 95 -14.77 -9.46 9.70
CA GLY A 95 -15.50 -9.74 8.47
C GLY A 95 -14.64 -9.93 7.22
N SER A 96 -13.32 -9.86 7.36
CA SER A 96 -12.39 -10.09 6.26
C SER A 96 -11.83 -11.51 6.30
N ARG A 97 -11.08 -11.86 5.26
CA ARG A 97 -10.43 -13.16 5.15
C ARG A 97 -9.05 -13.00 4.54
N VAL A 98 -8.07 -13.68 5.14
CA VAL A 98 -6.72 -13.84 4.57
C VAL A 98 -6.46 -15.35 4.48
N SER A 99 -6.07 -15.82 3.29
CA SER A 99 -5.80 -17.25 3.08
C SER A 99 -4.59 -17.43 2.16
N PRO A 100 -3.81 -18.51 2.36
CA PRO A 100 -2.69 -18.80 1.47
C PRO A 100 -3.18 -19.22 0.09
N VAL A 101 -2.46 -18.79 -0.95
CA VAL A 101 -2.68 -19.19 -2.34
C VAL A 101 -1.30 -19.46 -2.96
N ALA A 102 -1.29 -19.94 -4.20
CA ALA A 102 -0.03 -20.29 -4.86
C ALA A 102 0.92 -19.10 -4.99
N GLU A 103 0.37 -17.90 -5.23
CA GLU A 103 1.16 -16.68 -5.46
C GLU A 103 1.48 -15.93 -4.18
N GLY A 104 0.97 -16.39 -3.02
CA GLY A 104 1.20 -15.71 -1.75
C GLY A 104 -0.01 -15.76 -0.83
N HIS A 105 -0.62 -14.61 -0.54
CA HIS A 105 -1.72 -14.50 0.41
C HIS A 105 -2.86 -13.69 -0.20
N LEU A 106 -4.04 -14.31 -0.29
CA LEU A 106 -5.25 -13.66 -0.78
C LEU A 106 -5.95 -12.97 0.39
N ALA A 107 -6.23 -11.68 0.24
CA ALA A 107 -6.98 -10.89 1.20
C ALA A 107 -8.31 -10.47 0.57
N GLN A 108 -9.39 -10.58 1.33
CA GLN A 108 -10.75 -10.23 0.87
C GLN A 108 -11.47 -9.45 1.95
N VAL A 109 -12.02 -8.29 1.58
CA VAL A 109 -12.79 -7.43 2.49
C VAL A 109 -13.81 -6.63 1.67
N ASN A 110 -15.10 -6.77 1.99
CA ASN A 110 -16.19 -5.94 1.44
C ASN A 110 -16.12 -5.75 -0.09
N GLY A 111 -15.95 -6.82 -0.84
CA GLY A 111 -15.91 -6.78 -2.30
C GLY A 111 -14.55 -6.42 -2.89
N GLU A 112 -13.61 -5.96 -2.09
CA GLU A 112 -12.24 -5.72 -2.52
C GLU A 112 -11.40 -6.97 -2.29
N GLN A 113 -10.44 -7.21 -3.18
CA GLN A 113 -9.51 -8.31 -2.97
C GLN A 113 -8.14 -7.97 -3.52
N GLY A 114 -7.14 -8.62 -2.95
CA GLY A 114 -5.76 -8.49 -3.38
C GLY A 114 -4.98 -9.75 -3.05
N VAL A 115 -3.93 -10.00 -3.82
CA VAL A 115 -3.00 -11.09 -3.57
C VAL A 115 -1.64 -10.47 -3.29
N PHE A 116 -1.04 -10.83 -2.16
CA PHE A 116 0.20 -10.20 -1.68
C PHE A 116 1.27 -11.24 -1.47
N ARG A 117 2.50 -10.86 -1.77
CA ARG A 117 3.65 -11.72 -1.56
C ARG A 117 3.85 -12.04 -0.09
N ARG A 118 3.56 -11.09 0.81
CA ARG A 118 3.73 -11.25 2.25
C ARG A 118 2.41 -11.21 2.98
N GLU A 119 2.27 -12.07 3.99
CA GLU A 119 1.06 -12.12 4.81
C GLU A 119 0.78 -10.80 5.51
N GLU A 120 1.83 -10.10 5.95
CA GLU A 120 1.69 -8.81 6.61
C GLU A 120 0.97 -7.80 5.71
N ASP A 121 1.32 -7.75 4.43
CA ASP A 121 0.66 -6.84 3.50
C ASP A 121 -0.79 -7.23 3.26
N ALA A 122 -1.08 -8.52 3.19
CA ALA A 122 -2.47 -8.99 3.07
C ALA A 122 -3.30 -8.58 4.29
N ARG A 123 -2.73 -8.68 5.49
CA ARG A 123 -3.39 -8.24 6.72
C ARG A 123 -3.68 -6.74 6.69
N VAL A 124 -2.70 -5.93 6.33
CA VAL A 124 -2.88 -4.48 6.24
C VAL A 124 -3.97 -4.14 5.22
N PHE A 125 -3.99 -4.85 4.09
CA PHE A 125 -5.02 -4.64 3.07
C PHE A 125 -6.42 -4.77 3.64
N THR A 126 -6.68 -5.74 4.51
CA THR A 126 -7.99 -5.92 5.11
C THR A 126 -8.44 -4.73 5.96
N HIS A 127 -7.49 -3.93 6.44
CA HIS A 127 -7.80 -2.77 7.29
C HIS A 127 -7.96 -1.48 6.49
N VAL A 128 -7.54 -1.44 5.22
CA VAL A 128 -7.53 -0.18 4.47
C VAL A 128 -8.30 -0.23 3.15
N ALA A 129 -8.49 -1.39 2.55
CA ALA A 129 -8.97 -1.49 1.16
C ALA A 129 -10.35 -0.90 0.93
N ASP A 130 -11.23 -0.95 1.93
CA ASP A 130 -12.59 -0.44 1.85
C ASP A 130 -12.78 0.88 2.61
N ARG A 131 -11.70 1.50 3.08
CA ARG A 131 -11.77 2.76 3.80
C ARG A 131 -11.56 3.96 2.87
N PRO A 132 -12.22 5.09 3.13
CA PRO A 132 -11.85 6.35 2.48
C PRO A 132 -10.38 6.68 2.74
N HIS A 133 -9.71 7.24 1.76
CA HIS A 133 -8.27 7.55 1.89
C HIS A 133 -8.00 8.55 3.02
N ASP A 134 -8.90 9.51 3.24
CA ASP A 134 -8.77 10.45 4.35
C ASP A 134 -8.79 9.75 5.71
N ASP A 135 -9.58 8.69 5.85
CA ASP A 135 -9.64 7.91 7.08
C ASP A 135 -8.34 7.16 7.33
N ILE A 136 -7.70 6.66 6.26
CA ILE A 136 -6.39 6.02 6.37
C ILE A 136 -5.36 7.04 6.85
N ALA A 137 -5.35 8.22 6.24
CA ALA A 137 -4.45 9.30 6.63
C ALA A 137 -4.66 9.70 8.11
N ALA A 138 -5.91 9.81 8.54
CA ALA A 138 -6.23 10.13 9.94
C ALA A 138 -5.70 9.05 10.89
N LEU A 139 -5.84 7.78 10.52
CA LEU A 139 -5.32 6.67 11.32
C LEU A 139 -3.81 6.77 11.50
N MET A 140 -3.09 7.18 10.45
CA MET A 140 -1.63 7.29 10.51
C MET A 140 -1.15 8.40 11.45
N THR A 141 -1.99 9.37 11.77
CA THR A 141 -1.63 10.46 12.69
C THR A 141 -1.97 10.16 14.15
N THR A 142 -2.56 9.02 14.47
CA THR A 142 -2.86 8.61 15.85
C THR A 142 -1.58 8.38 16.63
N LEU A 143 -1.54 8.84 17.85
CA LEU A 143 -0.37 8.67 18.74
C LEU A 143 -0.47 7.39 19.58
#